data_9195f8afaf8ad3ccf892ba5618fc9dd2
#
_entry.id   9195f8afaf8ad3ccf892ba5618fc9dd2
#
_cell.length_a   1.000
_cell.length_b   1.000
_cell.length_c   1.000
_cell.angle_alpha   90.00
_cell.angle_beta   90.00
_cell.angle_gamma   90.00
#
_symmetry.space_group_name_H-M   'P 1'
#
loop_
_entity.id
_entity.type
_entity.pdbx_description
1 polymer ?
#
loop_
_entity_poly.entity_id
_entity_poly.type
_entity_poly.pdbx_seq_one_letter_code
_entity_poly.pdbx_strand_id
1 'polypeptide(L)'
;MKEKLRCGETHYGDSPYRSDVHGILLHGRRGRLLSVLYTAGGEGLHPAVLLLHGIPGCEKNIDLAQDLRRAGFHVLMFHYSGSWGSDGDYALAHNLEDAETALDFILSDEKYGFDKNRIYAIGHSLGGYACGQLSAKRAEIRKAVLLTPCDIGRLPVIAEEAPEAYRIVCGVLDESSDWLNGTSGEKLRCEAAEHSGTLRLESVAPGLAAKPVLCLGGSLDIYTPPEQHCEPLRRAVERAGGTQFRSVRWPTDHFLSDYRLQTSETVLEFLKS
;
A
#
# COMPACT_ATOMS: atom_id res chain seq x y z
N MET A 1 -12.10 -19.99 17.19
CA MET A 1 -11.79 -18.71 16.50
C MET A 1 -10.74 -18.87 15.40
N LYS A 2 -9.80 -19.82 15.50
CA LYS A 2 -8.79 -20.10 14.44
C LYS A 2 -9.34 -20.76 13.16
N GLU A 3 -10.52 -21.35 13.20
CA GLU A 3 -11.14 -22.02 12.03
C GLU A 3 -11.85 -21.08 11.04
N LYS A 4 -12.18 -19.85 11.45
CA LYS A 4 -12.96 -18.93 10.61
C LYS A 4 -12.13 -18.17 9.57
N LEU A 5 -10.80 -18.17 9.67
CA LEU A 5 -9.90 -17.47 8.72
C LEU A 5 -9.29 -18.38 7.67
N ARG A 6 -9.26 -19.66 7.93
CA ARG A 6 -9.08 -20.64 6.86
C ARG A 6 -10.43 -20.75 6.14
N CYS A 7 -10.70 -19.83 5.21
CA CYS A 7 -11.57 -20.14 4.10
C CYS A 7 -11.05 -21.46 3.55
N GLY A 8 -11.82 -22.53 3.74
CA GLY A 8 -11.40 -23.86 3.33
C GLY A 8 -10.95 -23.78 1.90
N GLU A 9 -9.86 -24.46 1.56
CA GLU A 9 -9.47 -24.66 0.19
C GLU A 9 -10.67 -25.27 -0.53
N THR A 10 -11.44 -24.41 -1.20
CA THR A 10 -12.55 -24.87 -2.01
C THR A 10 -11.92 -25.46 -3.27
N HIS A 11 -11.91 -26.76 -3.37
CA HIS A 11 -11.57 -27.46 -4.60
C HIS A 11 -12.70 -27.23 -5.60
N TYR A 12 -12.51 -26.27 -6.50
CA TYR A 12 -13.53 -25.94 -7.50
C TYR A 12 -13.69 -27.00 -8.61
N GLY A 13 -12.86 -28.05 -8.60
CA GLY A 13 -12.90 -29.11 -9.61
C GLY A 13 -12.80 -28.53 -11.03
N ASP A 14 -13.81 -28.78 -11.84
CA ASP A 14 -13.91 -28.25 -13.24
C ASP A 14 -14.73 -26.94 -13.32
N SER A 15 -14.97 -26.26 -12.21
CA SER A 15 -15.69 -24.99 -12.19
C SER A 15 -14.99 -23.94 -13.07
N PRO A 16 -15.72 -23.20 -13.93
CA PRO A 16 -15.18 -22.07 -14.66
C PRO A 16 -14.78 -20.89 -13.75
N TYR A 17 -15.20 -20.90 -12.48
CA TYR A 17 -14.94 -19.86 -11.49
C TYR A 17 -13.78 -20.22 -10.55
N ARG A 18 -12.66 -20.68 -11.11
CA ARG A 18 -11.46 -21.01 -10.33
C ARG A 18 -10.72 -19.75 -9.90
N SER A 19 -10.06 -19.84 -8.74
CA SER A 19 -9.01 -18.87 -8.39
C SER A 19 -7.81 -19.05 -9.32
N ASP A 20 -7.19 -17.94 -9.73
CA ASP A 20 -6.06 -17.96 -10.65
C ASP A 20 -5.05 -16.85 -10.35
N VAL A 21 -3.94 -16.85 -11.09
CA VAL A 21 -2.89 -15.82 -11.02
C VAL A 21 -2.55 -15.40 -12.46
N HIS A 22 -2.70 -14.10 -12.74
CA HIS A 22 -2.48 -13.55 -14.07
C HIS A 22 -1.34 -12.54 -14.06
N GLY A 23 -0.39 -12.66 -14.99
CA GLY A 23 0.53 -11.58 -15.32
C GLY A 23 -0.22 -10.51 -16.11
N ILE A 24 -0.17 -9.27 -15.63
CA ILE A 24 -0.80 -8.11 -16.28
C ILE A 24 0.29 -7.10 -16.65
N LEU A 25 0.23 -6.54 -17.86
CA LEU A 25 1.00 -5.38 -18.24
C LEU A 25 0.10 -4.15 -18.19
N LEU A 26 0.30 -3.29 -17.19
CA LEU A 26 -0.37 -2.00 -17.16
C LEU A 26 0.41 -1.02 -18.04
N HIS A 27 -0.28 -0.12 -18.71
CA HIS A 27 0.33 0.92 -19.55
C HIS A 27 0.29 2.25 -18.81
N GLY A 28 1.37 2.52 -18.06
CA GLY A 28 1.57 3.78 -17.34
C GLY A 28 2.11 4.90 -18.25
N ARG A 29 2.25 6.08 -17.68
CA ARG A 29 2.76 7.26 -18.40
C ARG A 29 4.21 7.11 -18.90
N ARG A 30 5.00 6.24 -18.24
CA ARG A 30 6.44 6.03 -18.51
C ARG A 30 6.74 4.68 -19.16
N GLY A 31 5.72 3.98 -19.60
CA GLY A 31 5.86 2.66 -20.20
C GLY A 31 5.06 1.59 -19.44
N ARG A 32 5.51 0.35 -19.54
CA ARG A 32 4.82 -0.81 -18.97
C ARG A 32 5.13 -0.92 -17.48
N LEU A 33 4.09 -1.16 -16.69
CA LEU A 33 4.23 -1.57 -15.29
C LEU A 33 3.94 -3.06 -15.19
N LEU A 34 4.91 -3.80 -14.66
CA LEU A 34 4.75 -5.24 -14.44
C LEU A 34 3.83 -5.47 -13.24
N SER A 35 2.81 -6.30 -13.45
CA SER A 35 1.76 -6.51 -12.46
C SER A 35 1.36 -7.97 -12.36
N VAL A 36 0.83 -8.33 -11.21
CA VAL A 36 0.23 -9.64 -10.93
C VAL A 36 -1.17 -9.42 -10.35
N LEU A 37 -2.16 -10.08 -10.96
CA LEU A 37 -3.51 -10.13 -10.47
C LEU A 37 -3.81 -11.52 -9.88
N TYR A 38 -4.10 -11.58 -8.60
CA TYR A 38 -4.64 -12.76 -7.93
C TYR A 38 -6.16 -12.69 -7.96
N THR A 39 -6.81 -13.59 -8.72
CA THR A 39 -8.27 -13.68 -8.77
C THR A 39 -8.79 -14.66 -7.72
N ALA A 40 -9.78 -14.25 -6.97
CA ALA A 40 -10.52 -15.14 -6.07
C ALA A 40 -11.37 -16.12 -6.89
N GLY A 41 -11.64 -17.28 -6.31
CA GLY A 41 -12.62 -18.20 -6.87
C GLY A 41 -14.04 -17.86 -6.40
N GLY A 42 -15.01 -18.33 -7.16
CA GLY A 42 -16.42 -18.10 -6.91
C GLY A 42 -17.11 -17.35 -8.05
N GLU A 43 -18.43 -17.45 -8.07
CA GLU A 43 -19.26 -16.83 -9.09
C GLU A 43 -19.51 -15.34 -8.76
N GLY A 44 -19.65 -14.51 -9.80
CA GLY A 44 -20.05 -13.10 -9.68
C GLY A 44 -18.89 -12.12 -9.57
N LEU A 45 -19.19 -10.91 -9.08
CA LEU A 45 -18.19 -9.85 -8.93
C LEU A 45 -17.50 -9.94 -7.56
N HIS A 46 -16.19 -9.74 -7.57
CA HIS A 46 -15.34 -9.78 -6.38
C HIS A 46 -14.84 -8.39 -5.99
N PRO A 47 -14.80 -8.05 -4.68
CA PRO A 47 -14.17 -6.81 -4.23
C PRO A 47 -12.70 -6.81 -4.63
N ALA A 48 -12.18 -5.62 -4.99
CA ALA A 48 -10.82 -5.44 -5.42
C ALA A 48 -9.94 -4.84 -4.32
N VAL A 49 -8.71 -5.32 -4.24
CA VAL A 49 -7.65 -4.73 -3.43
C VAL A 49 -6.50 -4.33 -4.33
N LEU A 50 -6.11 -3.06 -4.30
CA LEU A 50 -4.85 -2.59 -4.85
C LEU A 50 -3.79 -2.67 -3.74
N LEU A 51 -2.79 -3.52 -3.92
CA LEU A 51 -1.73 -3.76 -2.94
C LEU A 51 -0.42 -3.10 -3.41
N LEU A 52 0.06 -2.12 -2.63
CA LEU A 52 1.16 -1.22 -2.95
C LEU A 52 2.38 -1.56 -2.12
N HIS A 53 3.49 -1.93 -2.77
CA HIS A 53 4.74 -2.25 -2.09
C HIS A 53 5.54 -1.00 -1.69
N GLY A 54 6.50 -1.18 -0.76
CA GLY A 54 7.43 -0.14 -0.32
C GLY A 54 8.61 0.05 -1.26
N ILE A 55 9.68 0.69 -0.76
CA ILE A 55 10.94 0.86 -1.47
C ILE A 55 11.99 -0.12 -0.92
N PRO A 56 12.80 -0.78 -1.74
CA PRO A 56 12.73 -0.85 -3.20
C PRO A 56 11.65 -1.84 -3.71
N GLY A 57 10.89 -2.50 -2.83
CA GLY A 57 9.86 -3.45 -3.18
C GLY A 57 10.26 -4.92 -2.99
N CYS A 58 11.19 -5.20 -2.08
CA CYS A 58 11.55 -6.57 -1.68
C CYS A 58 10.38 -7.25 -0.96
N GLU A 59 9.80 -6.57 0.04
CA GLU A 59 8.58 -7.03 0.69
C GLU A 59 7.34 -6.63 -0.12
N LYS A 60 6.62 -7.61 -0.59
CA LYS A 60 5.44 -7.46 -1.47
C LYS A 60 4.14 -7.86 -0.78
N ASN A 61 4.20 -8.34 0.45
CA ASN A 61 3.05 -8.84 1.21
C ASN A 61 2.24 -9.92 0.46
N ILE A 62 2.94 -10.86 -0.20
CA ILE A 62 2.32 -11.92 -1.00
C ILE A 62 1.47 -12.85 -0.15
N ASP A 63 1.86 -13.11 1.09
CA ASP A 63 1.08 -13.87 2.06
C ASP A 63 -0.28 -13.21 2.32
N LEU A 64 -0.30 -11.90 2.58
CA LEU A 64 -1.53 -11.13 2.71
C LEU A 64 -2.35 -11.15 1.41
N ALA A 65 -1.72 -11.03 0.23
CA ALA A 65 -2.42 -11.14 -1.04
C ALA A 65 -3.12 -12.49 -1.21
N GLN A 66 -2.46 -13.58 -0.79
CA GLN A 66 -3.04 -14.92 -0.83
C GLN A 66 -4.17 -15.11 0.19
N ASP A 67 -4.06 -14.51 1.39
CA ASP A 67 -5.12 -14.55 2.40
C ASP A 67 -6.35 -13.78 1.92
N LEU A 68 -6.16 -12.60 1.34
CA LEU A 68 -7.22 -11.80 0.74
C LEU A 68 -7.90 -12.55 -0.41
N ARG A 69 -7.12 -13.17 -1.31
CA ARG A 69 -7.66 -13.99 -2.39
C ARG A 69 -8.54 -15.14 -1.87
N ARG A 70 -8.06 -15.89 -0.86
CA ARG A 70 -8.84 -16.95 -0.21
C ARG A 70 -10.11 -16.42 0.49
N ALA A 71 -10.07 -15.18 0.92
CA ALA A 71 -11.22 -14.51 1.55
C ALA A 71 -12.22 -13.92 0.53
N GLY A 72 -11.97 -14.08 -0.78
CA GLY A 72 -12.88 -13.68 -1.85
C GLY A 72 -12.56 -12.34 -2.51
N PHE A 73 -11.38 -11.76 -2.28
CA PHE A 73 -10.95 -10.51 -2.91
C PHE A 73 -10.08 -10.78 -4.14
N HIS A 74 -10.25 -10.02 -5.19
CA HIS A 74 -9.25 -9.88 -6.24
C HIS A 74 -8.15 -8.94 -5.77
N VAL A 75 -6.88 -9.32 -5.96
CA VAL A 75 -5.75 -8.51 -5.49
C VAL A 75 -4.85 -8.18 -6.67
N LEU A 76 -4.74 -6.89 -7.00
CA LEU A 76 -3.81 -6.38 -7.99
C LEU A 76 -2.57 -5.83 -7.29
N MET A 77 -1.41 -6.36 -7.67
CA MET A 77 -0.08 -5.87 -7.29
C MET A 77 0.64 -5.41 -8.55
N PHE A 78 1.46 -4.38 -8.44
CA PHE A 78 2.30 -3.93 -9.55
C PHE A 78 3.63 -3.40 -9.04
N HIS A 79 4.58 -3.21 -9.95
CA HIS A 79 5.86 -2.56 -9.69
C HIS A 79 5.83 -1.16 -10.29
N TYR A 80 6.23 -0.18 -9.48
CA TYR A 80 6.32 1.23 -9.90
C TYR A 80 7.29 1.43 -11.06
N SER A 81 7.11 2.51 -11.83
CA SER A 81 8.04 2.92 -12.87
C SER A 81 9.49 2.87 -12.37
N GLY A 82 10.38 2.29 -13.16
CA GLY A 82 11.80 2.16 -12.83
C GLY A 82 12.13 1.14 -11.74
N SER A 83 11.17 0.28 -11.31
CA SER A 83 11.44 -0.78 -10.34
C SER A 83 11.10 -2.16 -10.88
N TRP A 84 11.91 -3.18 -10.51
CA TRP A 84 11.63 -4.61 -10.75
C TRP A 84 11.21 -4.99 -12.17
N GLY A 85 11.76 -4.31 -13.19
CA GLY A 85 11.50 -4.58 -14.59
C GLY A 85 10.35 -3.80 -15.22
N SER A 86 9.67 -2.94 -14.46
CA SER A 86 8.81 -1.90 -15.02
C SER A 86 9.63 -0.87 -15.76
N ASP A 87 9.09 -0.33 -16.86
CA ASP A 87 9.76 0.67 -17.69
C ASP A 87 9.90 2.02 -16.96
N GLY A 88 10.73 2.89 -17.50
CA GLY A 88 10.92 4.27 -17.04
C GLY A 88 11.92 4.43 -15.88
N ASP A 89 11.94 5.62 -15.30
CA ASP A 89 12.77 5.99 -14.17
C ASP A 89 11.93 6.08 -12.89
N TYR A 90 12.56 5.74 -11.77
CA TYR A 90 11.92 5.82 -10.46
C TYR A 90 12.01 7.23 -9.88
N ALA A 91 10.88 7.74 -9.37
CA ALA A 91 10.80 8.94 -8.54
C ALA A 91 9.64 8.81 -7.55
N LEU A 92 9.68 9.53 -6.44
CA LEU A 92 8.63 9.49 -5.41
C LEU A 92 7.27 9.98 -5.95
N ALA A 93 7.29 11.03 -6.79
CA ALA A 93 6.10 11.57 -7.43
C ALA A 93 5.44 10.57 -8.39
N HIS A 94 6.23 9.67 -9.00
CA HIS A 94 5.70 8.66 -9.92
C HIS A 94 4.85 7.60 -9.24
N ASN A 95 5.08 7.32 -7.95
CA ASN A 95 4.37 6.27 -7.22
C ASN A 95 2.86 6.51 -7.19
N LEU A 96 2.42 7.76 -7.04
CA LEU A 96 1.00 8.09 -7.06
C LEU A 96 0.40 7.93 -8.45
N GLU A 97 1.08 8.41 -9.49
CA GLU A 97 0.62 8.32 -10.88
C GLU A 97 0.50 6.84 -11.35
N ASP A 98 1.45 6.01 -10.96
CA ASP A 98 1.43 4.59 -11.26
C ASP A 98 0.32 3.86 -10.50
N ALA A 99 0.08 4.25 -9.24
CA ALA A 99 -1.05 3.73 -8.45
C ALA A 99 -2.41 4.16 -9.03
N GLU A 100 -2.51 5.39 -9.56
CA GLU A 100 -3.70 5.84 -10.32
C GLU A 100 -3.92 4.99 -11.58
N THR A 101 -2.85 4.69 -12.32
CA THR A 101 -2.92 3.80 -13.50
C THR A 101 -3.46 2.41 -13.14
N ALA A 102 -2.99 1.85 -12.02
CA ALA A 102 -3.46 0.54 -11.56
C ALA A 102 -4.92 0.57 -11.09
N LEU A 103 -5.36 1.66 -10.46
CA LEU A 103 -6.76 1.85 -10.10
C LEU A 103 -7.64 2.00 -11.34
N ASP A 104 -7.20 2.78 -12.32
CA ASP A 104 -7.94 3.00 -13.57
C ASP A 104 -8.09 1.69 -14.38
N PHE A 105 -7.09 0.79 -14.32
CA PHE A 105 -7.22 -0.56 -14.85
C PHE A 105 -8.38 -1.32 -14.15
N ILE A 106 -8.44 -1.34 -12.82
CA ILE A 106 -9.53 -2.01 -12.09
C ILE A 106 -10.90 -1.42 -12.50
N LEU A 107 -10.98 -0.09 -12.66
CA LEU A 107 -12.22 0.60 -12.99
C LEU A 107 -12.68 0.36 -14.43
N SER A 108 -11.75 0.22 -15.38
CA SER A 108 -12.06 0.03 -16.80
C SER A 108 -12.20 -1.44 -17.21
N ASP A 109 -11.68 -2.36 -16.39
CA ASP A 109 -11.67 -3.79 -16.74
C ASP A 109 -13.08 -4.40 -16.77
N GLU A 110 -13.34 -5.22 -17.78
CA GLU A 110 -14.58 -6.00 -17.94
C GLU A 110 -14.34 -7.51 -17.93
N LYS A 111 -13.08 -7.93 -17.85
CA LYS A 111 -12.68 -9.32 -18.00
C LYS A 111 -12.66 -10.10 -16.69
N TYR A 112 -12.15 -9.47 -15.63
CA TYR A 112 -11.82 -10.19 -14.40
C TYR A 112 -12.92 -10.14 -13.33
N GLY A 113 -14.01 -9.40 -13.57
CA GLY A 113 -15.15 -9.39 -12.64
C GLY A 113 -14.90 -8.61 -11.35
N PHE A 114 -14.23 -7.47 -11.42
CA PHE A 114 -14.10 -6.56 -10.28
C PHE A 114 -15.42 -5.92 -9.87
N ASP A 115 -15.74 -5.93 -8.57
CA ASP A 115 -16.80 -5.11 -8.02
C ASP A 115 -16.29 -3.66 -7.83
N LYS A 116 -16.62 -2.81 -8.78
CA LYS A 116 -16.18 -1.40 -8.81
C LYS A 116 -16.76 -0.55 -7.68
N ASN A 117 -17.73 -1.07 -6.91
CA ASN A 117 -18.26 -0.43 -5.72
C ASN A 117 -17.52 -0.82 -4.43
N ARG A 118 -16.68 -1.85 -4.48
CA ARG A 118 -15.91 -2.38 -3.35
C ARG A 118 -14.43 -2.46 -3.69
N ILE A 119 -13.80 -1.28 -3.87
CA ILE A 119 -12.37 -1.16 -4.14
C ILE A 119 -11.68 -0.64 -2.87
N TYR A 120 -10.59 -1.28 -2.50
CA TYR A 120 -9.79 -0.98 -1.33
C TYR A 120 -8.32 -0.82 -1.70
N ALA A 121 -7.58 -0.01 -0.95
CA ALA A 121 -6.14 0.11 -1.12
C ALA A 121 -5.41 -0.32 0.16
N ILE A 122 -4.34 -1.06 0.00
CA ILE A 122 -3.43 -1.47 1.07
C ILE A 122 -2.02 -1.10 0.65
N GLY A 123 -1.26 -0.44 1.52
CA GLY A 123 0.12 -0.08 1.22
C GLY A 123 1.06 -0.30 2.39
N HIS A 124 2.25 -0.81 2.10
CA HIS A 124 3.30 -1.06 3.08
C HIS A 124 4.43 -0.04 2.89
N SER A 125 4.94 0.53 3.99
CA SER A 125 6.09 1.44 3.96
C SER A 125 5.82 2.64 3.03
N LEU A 126 6.66 2.89 2.01
CA LEU A 126 6.43 3.91 0.99
C LEU A 126 5.16 3.63 0.16
N GLY A 127 4.75 2.36 0.01
CA GLY A 127 3.43 2.01 -0.54
C GLY A 127 2.29 2.49 0.36
N GLY A 128 2.50 2.59 1.68
CA GLY A 128 1.57 3.20 2.62
C GLY A 128 1.39 4.69 2.36
N TYR A 129 2.47 5.40 2.02
CA TYR A 129 2.38 6.77 1.51
C TYR A 129 1.53 6.85 0.23
N ALA A 130 1.85 6.05 -0.79
CA ALA A 130 1.11 6.04 -2.05
C ALA A 130 -0.37 5.67 -1.85
N CYS A 131 -0.67 4.70 -0.96
CA CYS A 131 -2.01 4.31 -0.56
C CYS A 131 -2.78 5.47 0.07
N GLY A 132 -2.17 6.19 1.01
CA GLY A 132 -2.78 7.35 1.66
C GLY A 132 -3.10 8.48 0.67
N GLN A 133 -2.13 8.84 -0.18
CA GLN A 133 -2.29 9.86 -1.23
C GLN A 133 -3.40 9.49 -2.22
N LEU A 134 -3.37 8.27 -2.75
CA LEU A 134 -4.37 7.77 -3.69
C LEU A 134 -5.76 7.73 -3.05
N SER A 135 -5.86 7.18 -1.85
CA SER A 135 -7.14 7.03 -1.15
C SER A 135 -7.79 8.36 -0.83
N ALA A 136 -6.99 9.38 -0.50
CA ALA A 136 -7.50 10.72 -0.23
C ALA A 136 -8.08 11.41 -1.47
N LYS A 137 -7.53 11.14 -2.65
CA LYS A 137 -7.89 11.78 -3.93
C LYS A 137 -8.99 11.04 -4.70
N ARG A 138 -9.09 9.72 -4.52
CA ARG A 138 -9.97 8.85 -5.33
C ARG A 138 -11.11 8.31 -4.47
N ALA A 139 -12.32 8.78 -4.75
CA ALA A 139 -13.54 8.40 -4.01
C ALA A 139 -13.92 6.93 -4.22
N GLU A 140 -13.45 6.32 -5.28
CA GLU A 140 -13.67 4.90 -5.61
C GLU A 140 -13.04 3.96 -4.58
N ILE A 141 -11.94 4.38 -3.93
CA ILE A 141 -11.34 3.64 -2.83
C ILE A 141 -12.19 3.85 -1.57
N ARG A 142 -12.81 2.78 -1.11
CA ARG A 142 -13.77 2.81 0.00
C ARG A 142 -13.09 2.75 1.36
N LYS A 143 -11.99 2.02 1.49
CA LYS A 143 -11.20 1.91 2.73
C LYS A 143 -9.71 1.89 2.38
N ALA A 144 -8.88 2.43 3.27
CA ALA A 144 -7.44 2.43 3.15
C ALA A 144 -6.79 1.68 4.32
N VAL A 145 -5.77 0.86 4.01
CA VAL A 145 -4.94 0.20 5.02
C VAL A 145 -3.49 0.61 4.83
N LEU A 146 -2.90 1.16 5.86
CA LEU A 146 -1.52 1.63 5.90
C LEU A 146 -0.72 0.71 6.82
N LEU A 147 0.17 -0.08 6.25
CA LEU A 147 1.05 -1.00 6.98
C LEU A 147 2.40 -0.31 7.17
N THR A 148 2.78 0.02 8.41
CA THR A 148 4.04 0.70 8.73
C THR A 148 4.38 1.82 7.75
N PRO A 149 3.46 2.78 7.49
CA PRO A 149 3.59 3.73 6.39
C PRO A 149 4.81 4.63 6.56
N CYS A 150 5.51 4.89 5.45
CA CYS A 150 6.59 5.86 5.38
C CYS A 150 6.05 7.20 4.86
N ASP A 151 5.78 8.15 5.73
CA ASP A 151 5.47 9.52 5.30
C ASP A 151 6.75 10.22 4.82
N ILE A 152 7.08 10.01 3.56
CA ILE A 152 8.34 10.48 2.95
C ILE A 152 8.43 12.01 2.93
N GLY A 153 7.31 12.71 2.86
CA GLY A 153 7.28 14.17 2.91
C GLY A 153 7.64 14.75 4.28
N ARG A 154 7.70 13.93 5.33
CA ARG A 154 8.17 14.36 6.64
C ARG A 154 9.68 14.33 6.81
N LEU A 155 10.45 13.83 5.86
CA LEU A 155 11.90 13.71 6.00
C LEU A 155 12.60 14.98 6.52
N PRO A 156 12.30 16.21 6.05
CA PRO A 156 12.90 17.41 6.58
C PRO A 156 12.59 17.65 8.07
N VAL A 157 11.37 17.32 8.49
CA VAL A 157 10.96 17.43 9.91
C VAL A 157 11.63 16.36 10.75
N ILE A 158 11.69 15.12 10.25
CA ILE A 158 12.34 14.00 10.94
C ILE A 158 13.84 14.28 11.11
N ALA A 159 14.48 14.96 10.16
CA ALA A 159 15.89 15.37 10.27
C ALA A 159 16.14 16.25 11.50
N GLU A 160 15.18 17.09 11.86
CA GLU A 160 15.27 17.98 13.04
C GLU A 160 14.82 17.29 14.33
N GLU A 161 13.69 16.57 14.28
CA GLU A 161 13.07 15.98 15.48
C GLU A 161 13.69 14.65 15.91
N ALA A 162 14.18 13.84 14.96
CA ALA A 162 14.69 12.48 15.16
C ALA A 162 15.86 12.16 14.19
N PRO A 163 17.04 12.80 14.36
CA PRO A 163 18.16 12.65 13.41
C PRO A 163 18.62 11.23 13.16
N GLU A 164 18.47 10.34 14.16
CA GLU A 164 18.80 8.91 13.99
C GLU A 164 17.83 8.22 13.01
N ALA A 165 16.54 8.43 13.19
CA ALA A 165 15.52 7.87 12.27
C ALA A 165 15.73 8.43 10.86
N TYR A 166 16.04 9.72 10.72
CA TYR A 166 16.39 10.32 9.43
C TYR A 166 17.58 9.61 8.77
N ARG A 167 18.68 9.35 9.50
CA ARG A 167 19.85 8.65 8.95
C ARG A 167 19.51 7.25 8.48
N ILE A 168 18.67 6.52 9.22
CA ILE A 168 18.21 5.18 8.84
C ILE A 168 17.43 5.24 7.52
N VAL A 169 16.45 6.14 7.40
CA VAL A 169 15.68 6.28 6.15
C VAL A 169 16.58 6.68 4.99
N CYS A 170 17.53 7.59 5.18
CA CYS A 170 18.51 7.95 4.15
C CYS A 170 19.33 6.74 3.70
N GLY A 171 19.78 5.89 4.63
CA GLY A 171 20.48 4.66 4.31
C GLY A 171 19.63 3.71 3.45
N VAL A 172 18.34 3.55 3.78
CA VAL A 172 17.42 2.77 2.95
C VAL A 172 17.29 3.34 1.55
N LEU A 173 17.20 4.67 1.40
CA LEU A 173 17.11 5.30 0.07
C LEU A 173 18.41 5.09 -0.75
N ASP A 174 19.59 5.18 -0.09
CA ASP A 174 20.88 4.94 -0.74
C ASP A 174 21.00 3.48 -1.20
N GLU A 175 20.74 2.51 -0.35
CA GLU A 175 20.76 1.08 -0.68
C GLU A 175 19.72 0.69 -1.73
N SER A 176 18.55 1.30 -1.66
CA SER A 176 17.45 1.03 -2.61
C SER A 176 17.76 1.49 -4.03
N SER A 177 18.60 2.53 -4.19
CA SER A 177 18.91 3.09 -5.49
C SER A 177 19.60 2.11 -6.44
N ASP A 178 20.30 1.08 -5.91
CA ASP A 178 20.91 0.02 -6.71
C ASP A 178 19.90 -0.87 -7.44
N TRP A 179 18.64 -0.87 -6.98
CA TRP A 179 17.53 -1.66 -7.52
C TRP A 179 16.54 -0.85 -8.37
N LEU A 180 16.80 0.47 -8.52
CA LEU A 180 15.89 1.41 -9.14
C LEU A 180 16.55 2.13 -10.33
N ASN A 181 15.84 2.26 -11.44
CA ASN A 181 16.34 2.93 -12.62
C ASN A 181 16.32 4.45 -12.47
N GLY A 182 17.33 5.12 -13.02
CA GLY A 182 17.35 6.57 -13.26
C GLY A 182 17.41 7.45 -12.02
N THR A 183 17.51 6.85 -10.83
CA THR A 183 17.50 7.56 -9.55
C THR A 183 18.78 7.32 -8.73
N SER A 184 18.88 8.00 -7.60
CA SER A 184 19.87 7.77 -6.54
C SER A 184 19.28 8.18 -5.21
N GLY A 185 19.86 7.70 -4.10
CA GLY A 185 19.41 8.11 -2.77
C GLY A 185 19.44 9.63 -2.58
N GLU A 186 20.44 10.32 -3.14
CA GLU A 186 20.50 11.79 -3.13
C GLU A 186 19.33 12.42 -3.88
N LYS A 187 19.02 11.97 -5.10
CA LYS A 187 17.87 12.45 -5.87
C LYS A 187 16.55 12.27 -5.12
N LEU A 188 16.36 11.10 -4.49
CA LEU A 188 15.16 10.82 -3.71
C LEU A 188 15.05 11.71 -2.47
N ARG A 189 16.16 11.98 -1.76
CA ARG A 189 16.18 12.92 -0.64
C ARG A 189 15.90 14.35 -1.08
N CYS A 190 16.49 14.81 -2.18
CA CYS A 190 16.21 16.14 -2.74
C CYS A 190 14.74 16.27 -3.12
N GLU A 191 14.17 15.28 -3.82
CA GLU A 191 12.75 15.27 -4.19
C GLU A 191 11.85 15.32 -2.96
N ALA A 192 12.14 14.50 -1.92
CA ALA A 192 11.40 14.51 -0.67
C ALA A 192 11.46 15.86 0.06
N ALA A 193 12.59 16.56 0.01
CA ALA A 193 12.75 17.87 0.63
C ALA A 193 12.05 18.98 -0.16
N GLU A 194 12.26 19.03 -1.48
CA GLU A 194 11.68 20.05 -2.38
C GLU A 194 10.16 19.99 -2.42
N HIS A 195 9.61 18.78 -2.38
CA HIS A 195 8.17 18.54 -2.48
C HIS A 195 7.54 18.13 -1.15
N SER A 196 8.21 18.36 -0.01
CA SER A 196 7.76 17.91 1.31
C SER A 196 6.31 18.31 1.62
N GLY A 197 5.88 19.51 1.22
CA GLY A 197 4.51 19.98 1.46
C GLY A 197 3.43 19.15 0.77
N THR A 198 3.68 18.69 -0.45
CA THR A 198 2.74 17.88 -1.25
C THR A 198 2.89 16.39 -1.01
N LEU A 199 4.09 15.94 -0.65
CA LEU A 199 4.38 14.54 -0.36
C LEU A 199 3.99 14.13 1.07
N ARG A 200 3.64 15.06 1.97
CA ARG A 200 3.17 14.73 3.31
C ARG A 200 1.80 14.07 3.30
N LEU A 201 1.63 13.01 4.05
CA LEU A 201 0.32 12.41 4.31
C LEU A 201 -0.61 13.34 5.09
N GLU A 202 -0.06 14.21 5.94
CA GLU A 202 -0.85 15.23 6.66
C GLU A 202 -1.55 16.20 5.70
N SER A 203 -0.96 16.48 4.52
CA SER A 203 -1.55 17.38 3.50
C SER A 203 -2.85 16.84 2.90
N VAL A 204 -3.03 15.53 2.89
CA VAL A 204 -4.20 14.85 2.35
C VAL A 204 -5.15 14.34 3.43
N ALA A 205 -4.92 14.69 4.68
CA ALA A 205 -5.75 14.30 5.81
C ALA A 205 -7.25 14.62 5.64
N PRO A 206 -7.67 15.76 5.04
CA PRO A 206 -9.10 16.02 4.78
C PRO A 206 -9.76 14.96 3.90
N GLY A 207 -9.08 14.46 2.87
CA GLY A 207 -9.58 13.38 2.02
C GLY A 207 -9.64 12.03 2.74
N LEU A 208 -8.68 11.76 3.62
CA LEU A 208 -8.68 10.55 4.46
C LEU A 208 -9.73 10.61 5.59
N ALA A 209 -10.06 11.81 6.08
CA ALA A 209 -11.09 12.00 7.10
C ALA A 209 -12.50 11.56 6.62
N ALA A 210 -12.72 11.53 5.31
CA ALA A 210 -13.99 11.15 4.70
C ALA A 210 -14.21 9.63 4.57
N LYS A 211 -13.25 8.79 5.00
CA LYS A 211 -13.32 7.33 4.84
C LYS A 211 -12.66 6.54 5.97
N PRO A 212 -13.01 5.25 6.13
CA PRO A 212 -12.33 4.38 7.08
C PRO A 212 -10.86 4.19 6.70
N VAL A 213 -9.97 4.37 7.67
CA VAL A 213 -8.52 4.13 7.55
C VAL A 213 -8.06 3.22 8.68
N LEU A 214 -7.33 2.17 8.35
CA LEU A 214 -6.61 1.34 9.30
C LEU A 214 -5.11 1.61 9.15
N CYS A 215 -4.43 1.96 10.24
CA CYS A 215 -2.98 2.10 10.28
C CYS A 215 -2.39 1.08 11.26
N LEU A 216 -1.54 0.20 10.74
CA LEU A 216 -0.79 -0.77 11.55
C LEU A 216 0.66 -0.30 11.68
N GLY A 217 1.19 -0.30 12.90
CA GLY A 217 2.56 0.10 13.20
C GLY A 217 3.29 -0.92 14.07
N GLY A 218 4.61 -1.01 13.90
CA GLY A 218 5.49 -1.78 14.77
C GLY A 218 6.16 -0.87 15.82
N SER A 219 6.10 -1.19 17.11
CA SER A 219 6.80 -0.38 18.13
C SER A 219 8.32 -0.62 18.15
N LEU A 220 8.80 -1.61 17.43
CA LEU A 220 10.21 -1.91 17.22
C LEU A 220 10.67 -1.52 15.80
N ASP A 221 9.83 -0.81 15.06
CA ASP A 221 10.13 -0.34 13.71
C ASP A 221 11.13 0.81 13.76
N ILE A 222 12.35 0.54 13.31
CA ILE A 222 13.42 1.53 13.23
C ILE A 222 13.41 2.34 11.93
N TYR A 223 12.72 1.86 10.89
CA TYR A 223 12.64 2.52 9.58
C TYR A 223 11.56 3.59 9.55
N THR A 224 10.38 3.26 10.04
CA THR A 224 9.24 4.17 10.11
C THR A 224 8.60 4.18 11.50
N PRO A 225 9.31 4.68 12.52
CA PRO A 225 8.77 4.72 13.88
C PRO A 225 7.38 5.37 13.88
N PRO A 226 6.37 4.74 14.51
CA PRO A 226 4.99 5.25 14.47
C PRO A 226 4.83 6.70 14.94
N GLU A 227 5.67 7.15 15.88
CA GLU A 227 5.69 8.51 16.39
C GLU A 227 6.00 9.55 15.31
N GLN A 228 6.82 9.17 14.31
CA GLN A 228 7.28 10.06 13.24
C GLN A 228 6.38 9.97 12.00
N HIS A 229 5.69 8.87 11.79
CA HIS A 229 4.96 8.61 10.53
C HIS A 229 3.45 8.43 10.74
N CYS A 230 3.02 7.55 11.64
CA CYS A 230 1.60 7.22 11.86
C CYS A 230 0.88 8.28 12.70
N GLU A 231 1.48 8.68 13.84
CA GLU A 231 0.84 9.58 14.81
C GLU A 231 0.57 10.98 14.25
N PRO A 232 1.48 11.61 13.48
CA PRO A 232 1.20 12.90 12.85
C PRO A 232 0.00 12.83 11.89
N LEU A 233 -0.07 11.77 11.06
CA LEU A 233 -1.20 11.54 10.17
C LEU A 233 -2.51 11.34 10.95
N ARG A 234 -2.52 10.48 11.96
CA ARG A 234 -3.70 10.25 12.81
C ARG A 234 -4.24 11.56 13.36
N ARG A 235 -3.37 12.36 13.97
CA ARG A 235 -3.75 13.68 14.53
C ARG A 235 -4.26 14.64 13.47
N ALA A 236 -3.68 14.62 12.25
CA ALA A 236 -4.14 15.46 11.16
C ALA A 236 -5.53 15.04 10.66
N VAL A 237 -5.80 13.74 10.54
CA VAL A 237 -7.11 13.21 10.16
C VAL A 237 -8.16 13.55 11.22
N GLU A 238 -7.85 13.40 12.50
CA GLU A 238 -8.75 13.81 13.60
C GLU A 238 -9.06 15.30 13.57
N ARG A 239 -8.04 16.17 13.39
CA ARG A 239 -8.25 17.62 13.23
C ARG A 239 -9.10 17.98 12.02
N ALA A 240 -9.06 17.16 10.98
CA ALA A 240 -9.91 17.32 9.79
C ALA A 240 -11.33 16.75 9.98
N GLY A 241 -11.69 16.28 11.18
CA GLY A 241 -13.00 15.74 11.51
C GLY A 241 -13.17 14.25 11.22
N GLY A 242 -12.11 13.53 10.90
CA GLY A 242 -12.16 12.09 10.66
C GLY A 242 -12.41 11.31 11.96
N THR A 243 -13.43 10.45 11.95
CA THR A 243 -13.83 9.63 13.10
C THR A 243 -13.59 8.14 12.91
N GLN A 244 -13.12 7.74 11.73
CA GLN A 244 -12.95 6.33 11.34
C GLN A 244 -11.47 5.98 11.08
N PHE A 245 -10.55 6.64 11.78
CA PHE A 245 -9.13 6.31 11.76
C PHE A 245 -8.81 5.36 12.92
N ARG A 246 -8.55 4.08 12.60
CA ARG A 246 -8.14 3.06 13.55
C ARG A 246 -6.64 2.88 13.48
N SER A 247 -5.93 3.11 14.60
CA SER A 247 -4.50 2.83 14.74
C SER A 247 -4.31 1.59 15.62
N VAL A 248 -3.48 0.66 15.16
CA VAL A 248 -3.07 -0.53 15.92
C VAL A 248 -1.56 -0.59 15.93
N ARG A 249 -0.98 -0.87 17.09
CA ARG A 249 0.47 -0.98 17.26
C ARG A 249 0.81 -2.29 17.95
N TRP A 250 1.77 -3.02 17.37
CA TRP A 250 2.29 -4.27 17.95
C TRP A 250 3.78 -4.18 18.28
N PRO A 251 4.29 -4.99 19.21
CA PRO A 251 5.71 -5.08 19.51
C PRO A 251 6.44 -5.93 18.45
N THR A 252 6.61 -5.35 17.25
CA THR A 252 7.21 -6.00 16.08
C THR A 252 7.96 -4.97 15.24
N ASP A 253 8.67 -5.45 14.22
CA ASP A 253 9.48 -4.69 13.29
C ASP A 253 8.67 -4.02 12.16
N HIS A 254 9.39 -3.42 11.20
CA HIS A 254 8.83 -2.76 10.01
C HIS A 254 8.01 -3.67 9.11
N PHE A 255 8.37 -4.95 9.04
CA PHE A 255 7.73 -5.94 8.17
C PHE A 255 6.57 -6.67 8.86
N LEU A 256 6.29 -6.31 10.14
CA LEU A 256 5.30 -6.98 10.98
C LEU A 256 5.58 -8.49 11.10
N SER A 257 6.88 -8.88 11.14
CA SER A 257 7.37 -10.24 10.94
C SER A 257 6.73 -11.26 11.89
N ASP A 258 6.60 -10.92 13.18
CA ASP A 258 6.02 -11.80 14.20
C ASP A 258 4.49 -11.78 14.22
N TYR A 259 3.85 -10.88 13.44
CA TYR A 259 2.42 -10.61 13.45
C TYR A 259 1.76 -10.79 12.09
N ARG A 260 2.35 -11.58 11.17
CA ARG A 260 1.84 -11.75 9.80
C ARG A 260 0.40 -12.31 9.78
N LEU A 261 0.10 -13.31 10.60
CA LEU A 261 -1.27 -13.86 10.71
C LEU A 261 -2.25 -12.84 11.28
N GLN A 262 -1.86 -12.15 12.36
CA GLN A 262 -2.68 -11.11 12.98
C GLN A 262 -2.88 -9.92 12.03
N THR A 263 -1.88 -9.61 11.20
CA THR A 263 -2.00 -8.60 10.14
C THR A 263 -3.10 -8.98 9.15
N SER A 264 -3.06 -10.20 8.61
CA SER A 264 -4.09 -10.72 7.70
C SER A 264 -5.47 -10.71 8.35
N GLU A 265 -5.58 -11.19 9.61
CA GLU A 265 -6.83 -11.20 10.38
C GLU A 265 -7.41 -9.80 10.54
N THR A 266 -6.58 -8.85 11.02
CA THR A 266 -7.00 -7.47 11.30
C THR A 266 -7.42 -6.74 10.01
N VAL A 267 -6.67 -6.94 8.94
CA VAL A 267 -7.00 -6.37 7.62
C VAL A 267 -8.31 -6.93 7.10
N LEU A 268 -8.50 -8.25 7.14
CA LEU A 268 -9.73 -8.89 6.68
C LEU A 268 -10.96 -8.47 7.48
N GLU A 269 -10.86 -8.38 8.81
CA GLU A 269 -11.92 -7.86 9.66
C GLU A 269 -12.29 -6.43 9.28
N PHE A 270 -11.28 -5.57 9.10
CA PHE A 270 -11.49 -4.18 8.72
C PHE A 270 -12.12 -4.04 7.32
N LEU A 271 -11.71 -4.82 6.33
CA LEU A 271 -12.28 -4.73 4.98
C LEU A 271 -13.72 -5.23 4.93
N LYS A 272 -14.07 -6.22 5.75
CA LYS A 272 -15.41 -6.83 5.79
C LYS A 272 -16.41 -6.09 6.68
N SER A 273 -15.96 -5.22 7.60
CA SER A 273 -16.83 -4.34 8.40
C SER A 273 -17.41 -3.22 7.51
#